data_9cb50ed1c4932664d08705c8e9e56379
#
_entry.id   9cb50ed1c4932664d08705c8e9e56379
#
_cell.length_a   1.000
_cell.length_b   1.000
_cell.length_c   1.000
_cell.angle_alpha   90.00
_cell.angle_beta   90.00
_cell.angle_gamma   90.00
#
_symmetry.space_group_name_H-M   'P 1'
#
loop_
_entity.id
_entity.type
_entity.pdbx_description
1 polymer ?
#
loop_
_entity_poly.entity_id
_entity_poly.type
_entity_poly.pdbx_seq_one_letter_code
_entity_poly.pdbx_strand_id
1 'polypeptide(L)'
;LFVLFGRDEKIIPSIQYQPPEGMDSAVVGYVVDGSVDDKDVISLILYWADKGYLKMKEKGQKDMEFIKLKDIPDSEPRYQKTMFEALFKNRKKVKASSLQYKFADTVQVVKDDIKYDYKKNIYATSSKVARIVSFVLLQLPICLFAFIMMIFSPDGILNLILPLMAWILYFIGMFLACHSVD
;
A
#
# COMPACT_ATOMS: atom_id res chain seq x y z
N LEU A 1 -7.46 17.54 18.00
CA LEU A 1 -7.40 16.64 16.83
C LEU A 1 -7.54 15.17 17.24
N PHE A 2 -6.76 14.64 18.21
CA PHE A 2 -6.84 13.24 18.66
C PHE A 2 -8.25 12.85 19.12
N VAL A 3 -8.95 13.69 19.88
CA VAL A 3 -10.30 13.41 20.37
C VAL A 3 -11.34 13.31 19.25
N LEU A 4 -11.11 14.04 18.14
CA LEU A 4 -12.05 14.09 17.01
C LEU A 4 -11.73 13.04 15.91
N PHE A 5 -10.46 12.70 15.72
CA PHE A 5 -10.01 11.91 14.57
C PHE A 5 -9.13 10.72 14.93
N GLY A 6 -8.63 10.63 16.14
CA GLY A 6 -7.66 9.61 16.56
C GLY A 6 -8.21 8.59 17.57
N ARG A 7 -9.51 8.59 17.82
CA ARG A 7 -10.12 7.63 18.76
C ARG A 7 -10.60 6.42 17.97
N ASP A 8 -9.93 5.31 18.16
CA ASP A 8 -10.32 4.04 17.55
C ASP A 8 -11.64 3.52 18.17
N GLU A 9 -12.45 2.87 17.35
CA GLU A 9 -13.62 2.17 17.84
C GLU A 9 -13.21 0.99 18.72
N LYS A 10 -14.03 0.66 19.72
CA LYS A 10 -13.80 -0.51 20.55
C LYS A 10 -13.96 -1.78 19.72
N ILE A 11 -12.84 -2.40 19.41
CA ILE A 11 -12.80 -3.68 18.71
C ILE A 11 -13.08 -4.79 19.74
N ILE A 12 -14.13 -5.58 19.52
CA ILE A 12 -14.37 -6.81 20.27
C ILE A 12 -13.54 -7.89 19.56
N PRO A 13 -12.46 -8.40 20.20
CA PRO A 13 -11.63 -9.41 19.56
C PRO A 13 -12.46 -10.69 19.35
N SER A 14 -12.66 -11.07 18.11
CA SER A 14 -13.23 -12.36 17.72
C SER A 14 -12.17 -13.21 17.03
N ILE A 15 -12.09 -14.49 17.38
CA ILE A 15 -11.19 -15.42 16.71
C ILE A 15 -11.89 -15.87 15.43
N GLN A 16 -11.39 -15.41 14.30
CA GLN A 16 -11.84 -15.86 12.98
C GLN A 16 -10.69 -16.62 12.30
N TYR A 17 -10.99 -17.82 11.81
CA TYR A 17 -10.03 -18.67 11.10
C TYR A 17 -10.05 -18.45 9.59
N GLN A 18 -11.04 -17.71 9.08
CA GLN A 18 -11.18 -17.40 7.67
C GLN A 18 -11.09 -15.88 7.46
N PRO A 19 -10.53 -15.43 6.34
CA PRO A 19 -10.53 -14.01 6.00
C PRO A 19 -11.96 -13.50 5.85
N PRO A 20 -12.19 -12.18 6.04
CA PRO A 20 -13.48 -11.57 5.77
C PRO A 20 -13.98 -11.87 4.35
N GLU A 21 -15.31 -11.92 4.18
CA GLU A 21 -15.91 -12.20 2.89
C GLU A 21 -15.41 -11.23 1.81
N GLY A 22 -15.05 -11.79 0.65
CA GLY A 22 -14.55 -11.02 -0.49
C GLY A 22 -13.07 -10.60 -0.41
N MET A 23 -12.33 -11.04 0.61
CA MET A 23 -10.89 -10.80 0.72
C MET A 23 -10.10 -12.07 0.39
N ASP A 24 -9.14 -11.94 -0.51
CA ASP A 24 -8.14 -12.97 -0.76
C ASP A 24 -6.87 -12.75 0.09
N SER A 25 -5.90 -13.65 -0.04
CA SER A 25 -4.67 -13.59 0.74
C SER A 25 -3.83 -12.33 0.51
N ALA A 26 -3.85 -11.77 -0.70
CA ALA A 26 -3.09 -10.56 -1.02
C ALA A 26 -3.74 -9.31 -0.41
N VAL A 27 -5.07 -9.23 -0.47
CA VAL A 27 -5.83 -8.13 0.15
C VAL A 27 -5.70 -8.17 1.67
N VAL A 28 -5.75 -9.37 2.28
CA VAL A 28 -5.53 -9.52 3.73
C VAL A 28 -4.14 -9.00 4.12
N GLY A 29 -3.08 -9.35 3.37
CA GLY A 29 -1.74 -8.80 3.59
C GLY A 29 -1.74 -7.28 3.55
N TYR A 30 -2.36 -6.70 2.54
CA TYR A 30 -2.46 -5.25 2.39
C TYR A 30 -3.21 -4.58 3.56
N VAL A 31 -4.30 -5.18 4.04
CA VAL A 31 -5.07 -4.63 5.19
C VAL A 31 -4.24 -4.67 6.48
N VAL A 32 -3.47 -5.72 6.68
CA VAL A 32 -2.65 -5.91 7.90
C VAL A 32 -1.43 -5.00 7.92
N ASP A 33 -0.69 -4.96 6.80
CA ASP A 33 0.60 -4.28 6.73
C ASP A 33 0.49 -2.81 6.23
N GLY A 34 -0.65 -2.43 5.62
CA GLY A 34 -0.84 -1.14 4.96
C GLY A 34 -0.05 -0.98 3.67
N SER A 35 0.68 -2.02 3.26
CA SER A 35 1.47 -2.09 2.03
C SER A 35 1.28 -3.43 1.36
N VAL A 36 1.40 -3.47 0.02
CA VAL A 36 1.35 -4.73 -0.73
C VAL A 36 2.78 -5.15 -1.04
N ASP A 37 3.21 -6.24 -0.43
CA ASP A 37 4.52 -6.82 -0.64
C ASP A 37 4.49 -7.92 -1.71
N ASP A 38 5.67 -8.32 -2.23
CA ASP A 38 5.79 -9.43 -3.17
C ASP A 38 5.25 -10.74 -2.59
N LYS A 39 5.47 -10.95 -1.28
CA LYS A 39 4.98 -12.13 -0.55
C LYS A 39 3.45 -12.24 -0.61
N ASP A 40 2.73 -11.09 -0.52
CA ASP A 40 1.27 -11.06 -0.52
C ASP A 40 0.74 -11.44 -1.90
N VAL A 41 1.34 -10.89 -2.96
CA VAL A 41 0.96 -11.24 -4.34
C VAL A 41 1.26 -12.71 -4.63
N ILE A 42 2.43 -13.22 -4.18
CA ILE A 42 2.79 -14.64 -4.37
C ILE A 42 1.85 -15.56 -3.60
N SER A 43 1.30 -15.14 -2.47
CA SER A 43 0.34 -15.91 -1.68
C SER A 43 -0.94 -16.25 -2.44
N LEU A 44 -1.30 -15.48 -3.48
CA LEU A 44 -2.41 -15.78 -4.38
C LEU A 44 -2.27 -17.15 -5.07
N ILE A 45 -1.05 -17.60 -5.31
CA ILE A 45 -0.80 -18.94 -5.89
C ILE A 45 -1.31 -20.03 -4.94
N LEU A 46 -1.07 -19.87 -3.63
CA LEU A 46 -1.58 -20.78 -2.61
C LEU A 46 -3.10 -20.69 -2.49
N TYR A 47 -3.64 -19.49 -2.51
CA TYR A 47 -5.08 -19.24 -2.51
C TYR A 47 -5.77 -19.93 -3.69
N TRP A 48 -5.23 -19.82 -4.90
CA TRP A 48 -5.78 -20.51 -6.07
C TRP A 48 -5.62 -22.04 -6.02
N ALA A 49 -4.58 -22.54 -5.36
CA ALA A 49 -4.43 -23.98 -5.14
C ALA A 49 -5.50 -24.49 -4.17
N ASP A 50 -5.81 -23.76 -3.11
CA ASP A 50 -6.89 -24.08 -2.17
C ASP A 50 -8.25 -24.05 -2.85
N LYS A 51 -8.53 -23.04 -3.68
CA LYS A 51 -9.75 -22.93 -4.48
C LYS A 51 -9.84 -23.95 -5.63
N GLY A 52 -8.78 -24.71 -5.89
CA GLY A 52 -8.74 -25.76 -6.92
C GLY A 52 -8.64 -25.22 -8.36
N TYR A 53 -8.16 -23.97 -8.56
CA TYR A 53 -7.87 -23.43 -9.89
C TYR A 53 -6.56 -23.93 -10.44
N LEU A 54 -5.59 -24.21 -9.58
CA LEU A 54 -4.31 -24.79 -9.96
C LEU A 54 -3.87 -25.89 -8.98
N LYS A 55 -2.92 -26.72 -9.42
CA LYS A 55 -2.25 -27.72 -8.60
C LYS A 55 -0.75 -27.45 -8.60
N MET A 56 -0.15 -27.55 -7.43
CA MET A 56 1.29 -27.49 -7.25
C MET A 56 1.88 -28.90 -7.17
N LYS A 57 2.97 -29.13 -7.88
CA LYS A 57 3.73 -30.39 -7.85
C LYS A 57 5.21 -30.08 -7.67
N GLU A 58 5.84 -30.75 -6.72
CA GLU A 58 7.30 -30.77 -6.65
C GLU A 58 7.89 -31.49 -7.86
N LYS A 59 8.91 -30.89 -8.45
CA LYS A 59 9.64 -31.44 -9.58
C LYS A 59 11.15 -31.38 -9.32
N GLY A 60 11.70 -32.47 -8.76
CA GLY A 60 13.09 -32.50 -8.33
C GLY A 60 13.32 -31.81 -6.98
N GLN A 61 14.58 -31.65 -6.57
CA GLN A 61 14.93 -31.22 -5.22
C GLN A 61 14.67 -29.73 -4.93
N LYS A 62 14.36 -28.86 -5.93
CA LYS A 62 14.27 -27.41 -5.75
C LYS A 62 13.31 -26.67 -6.71
N ASP A 63 12.50 -27.36 -7.50
CA ASP A 63 11.61 -26.68 -8.45
C ASP A 63 10.15 -27.09 -8.24
N MET A 64 9.26 -26.13 -8.41
CA MET A 64 7.81 -26.35 -8.33
C MET A 64 7.18 -26.21 -9.71
N GLU A 65 6.28 -27.11 -10.05
CA GLU A 65 5.48 -27.06 -11.26
C GLU A 65 4.03 -26.67 -10.92
N PHE A 66 3.55 -25.59 -11.51
CA PHE A 66 2.16 -25.14 -11.42
C PHE A 66 1.38 -25.74 -12.59
N ILE A 67 0.27 -26.41 -12.29
CA ILE A 67 -0.59 -27.06 -13.29
C ILE A 67 -1.95 -26.38 -13.23
N LYS A 68 -2.38 -25.75 -14.32
CA LYS A 68 -3.69 -25.13 -14.46
C LYS A 68 -4.77 -26.22 -14.51
N LEU A 69 -5.76 -26.13 -13.62
CA LEU A 69 -6.90 -27.04 -13.57
C LEU A 69 -8.15 -26.42 -14.18
N LYS A 70 -8.42 -25.16 -13.81
CA LYS A 70 -9.60 -24.38 -14.23
C LYS A 70 -9.18 -22.93 -14.50
N ASP A 71 -10.00 -22.23 -15.25
CA ASP A 71 -9.87 -20.78 -15.39
C ASP A 71 -10.48 -20.07 -14.18
N ILE A 72 -9.97 -18.89 -13.86
CA ILE A 72 -10.53 -18.04 -12.81
C ILE A 72 -11.88 -17.50 -13.31
N PRO A 73 -12.95 -17.55 -12.48
CA PRO A 73 -14.25 -17.02 -12.84
C PRO A 73 -14.22 -15.52 -13.12
N ASP A 74 -15.17 -15.05 -13.94
CA ASP A 74 -15.31 -13.64 -14.25
C ASP A 74 -15.76 -12.77 -13.05
N SER A 75 -16.25 -13.38 -12.00
CA SER A 75 -16.58 -12.73 -10.73
C SER A 75 -15.37 -12.31 -9.90
N GLU A 76 -14.20 -12.91 -10.16
CA GLU A 76 -12.99 -12.59 -9.40
C GLU A 76 -12.40 -11.24 -9.83
N PRO A 77 -11.68 -10.54 -8.93
CA PRO A 77 -11.06 -9.24 -9.21
C PRO A 77 -10.10 -9.27 -10.40
N ARG A 78 -9.97 -8.11 -11.07
CA ARG A 78 -9.14 -7.95 -12.26
C ARG A 78 -7.68 -8.33 -12.00
N TYR A 79 -7.10 -7.92 -10.88
CA TYR A 79 -5.70 -8.21 -10.56
C TYR A 79 -5.41 -9.72 -10.45
N GLN A 80 -6.36 -10.52 -9.94
CA GLN A 80 -6.23 -11.98 -9.90
C GLN A 80 -6.18 -12.58 -11.30
N LYS A 81 -7.06 -12.12 -12.20
CA LYS A 81 -7.08 -12.58 -13.61
C LYS A 81 -5.77 -12.22 -14.31
N THR A 82 -5.35 -10.97 -14.18
CA THR A 82 -4.09 -10.47 -14.78
C THR A 82 -2.90 -11.32 -14.34
N MET A 83 -2.81 -11.60 -13.04
CA MET A 83 -1.71 -12.40 -12.51
C MET A 83 -1.79 -13.87 -12.96
N PHE A 84 -2.98 -14.46 -12.94
CA PHE A 84 -3.17 -15.86 -13.33
C PHE A 84 -2.90 -16.09 -14.82
N GLU A 85 -3.36 -15.20 -15.68
CA GLU A 85 -3.08 -15.24 -17.11
C GLU A 85 -1.59 -15.05 -17.40
N ALA A 86 -0.93 -14.12 -16.70
CA ALA A 86 0.50 -13.91 -16.81
C ALA A 86 1.30 -15.13 -16.32
N LEU A 87 0.84 -15.80 -15.26
CA LEU A 87 1.46 -17.00 -14.72
C LEU A 87 1.49 -18.11 -15.77
N PHE A 88 0.38 -18.37 -16.40
CA PHE A 88 0.25 -19.49 -17.34
C PHE A 88 0.58 -19.14 -18.78
N LYS A 89 0.39 -17.88 -19.24
CA LYS A 89 0.63 -17.44 -20.63
C LYS A 89 0.11 -18.44 -21.67
N ASN A 90 -1.15 -18.88 -21.52
CA ASN A 90 -1.81 -19.90 -22.32
C ASN A 90 -1.19 -21.32 -22.25
N ARG A 91 -0.33 -21.59 -21.28
CA ARG A 91 0.23 -22.92 -21.01
C ARG A 91 -0.56 -23.62 -19.93
N LYS A 92 -0.68 -24.93 -20.00
CA LYS A 92 -1.30 -25.74 -18.94
C LYS A 92 -0.35 -26.03 -17.77
N LYS A 93 0.95 -25.90 -17.98
CA LYS A 93 1.98 -26.20 -16.99
C LYS A 93 3.11 -25.18 -17.05
N VAL A 94 3.55 -24.70 -15.91
CA VAL A 94 4.61 -23.71 -15.78
C VAL A 94 5.51 -24.08 -14.60
N LYS A 95 6.83 -24.00 -14.77
CA LYS A 95 7.79 -24.20 -13.70
C LYS A 95 8.09 -22.89 -12.99
N ALA A 96 8.24 -22.93 -11.66
CA ALA A 96 8.60 -21.76 -10.87
C ALA A 96 9.92 -21.12 -11.34
N SER A 97 10.92 -21.94 -11.67
CA SER A 97 12.20 -21.47 -12.22
C SER A 97 12.07 -20.67 -13.52
N SER A 98 11.06 -20.96 -14.35
CA SER A 98 10.83 -20.26 -15.61
C SER A 98 10.20 -18.85 -15.44
N LEU A 99 9.70 -18.55 -14.25
CA LEU A 99 9.07 -17.27 -13.89
C LEU A 99 10.10 -16.25 -13.38
N GLN A 100 11.27 -16.70 -12.98
CA GLN A 100 12.33 -15.86 -12.45
C GLN A 100 12.64 -14.72 -13.42
N TYR A 101 12.70 -13.49 -12.91
CA TYR A 101 12.93 -12.23 -13.66
C TYR A 101 11.83 -11.78 -14.64
N LYS A 102 10.95 -12.68 -15.09
CA LYS A 102 9.90 -12.35 -16.08
C LYS A 102 8.55 -11.98 -15.44
N PHE A 103 8.43 -12.27 -14.16
CA PHE A 103 7.17 -12.09 -13.44
C PHE A 103 7.14 -10.81 -12.60
N ALA A 104 8.29 -10.16 -12.40
CA ALA A 104 8.42 -8.97 -11.57
C ALA A 104 7.51 -7.82 -12.03
N ASP A 105 7.49 -7.54 -13.34
CA ASP A 105 6.63 -6.50 -13.91
C ASP A 105 5.14 -6.78 -13.66
N THR A 106 4.73 -8.04 -13.79
CA THR A 106 3.35 -8.45 -13.51
C THR A 106 3.00 -8.28 -12.04
N VAL A 107 3.92 -8.66 -11.14
CA VAL A 107 3.73 -8.48 -9.68
C VAL A 107 3.54 -6.99 -9.36
N GLN A 108 4.32 -6.11 -9.98
CA GLN A 108 4.18 -4.67 -9.76
C GLN A 108 2.82 -4.15 -10.23
N VAL A 109 2.35 -4.53 -11.41
CA VAL A 109 1.01 -4.16 -11.91
C VAL A 109 -0.08 -4.65 -10.96
N VAL A 110 0.01 -5.89 -10.48
CA VAL A 110 -0.94 -6.46 -9.53
C VAL A 110 -0.96 -5.71 -8.21
N LYS A 111 0.22 -5.32 -7.68
CA LYS A 111 0.31 -4.48 -6.48
C LYS A 111 -0.40 -3.14 -6.65
N ASP A 112 -0.20 -2.50 -7.79
CA ASP A 112 -0.80 -1.20 -8.07
C ASP A 112 -2.33 -1.32 -8.25
N ASP A 113 -2.81 -2.38 -8.91
CA ASP A 113 -4.25 -2.69 -9.03
C ASP A 113 -4.88 -2.93 -7.63
N ILE A 114 -4.26 -3.74 -6.77
CA ILE A 114 -4.74 -3.98 -5.39
C ILE A 114 -4.81 -2.66 -4.60
N LYS A 115 -3.74 -1.87 -4.64
CA LYS A 115 -3.72 -0.56 -3.96
C LYS A 115 -4.83 0.35 -4.47
N TYR A 116 -5.04 0.40 -5.78
CA TYR A 116 -6.07 1.24 -6.38
C TYR A 116 -7.47 0.84 -5.92
N ASP A 117 -7.78 -0.46 -5.96
CA ASP A 117 -9.11 -0.99 -5.64
C ASP A 117 -9.45 -0.85 -4.14
N TYR A 118 -8.48 -1.07 -3.25
CA TYR A 118 -8.71 -1.13 -1.80
C TYR A 118 -8.25 0.10 -1.02
N LYS A 119 -7.50 1.04 -1.62
CA LYS A 119 -7.03 2.27 -0.95
C LYS A 119 -8.15 3.05 -0.26
N LYS A 120 -9.33 3.12 -0.86
CA LYS A 120 -10.50 3.82 -0.29
C LYS A 120 -11.06 3.13 0.96
N ASN A 121 -10.95 1.82 1.03
CA ASN A 121 -11.51 1.02 2.10
C ASN A 121 -10.61 0.98 3.34
N ILE A 122 -9.29 1.15 3.14
CA ILE A 122 -8.30 1.09 4.22
C ILE A 122 -8.07 2.46 4.86
N TYR A 123 -8.03 3.52 4.05
CA TYR A 123 -7.78 4.87 4.55
C TYR A 123 -9.05 5.72 4.51
N ALA A 124 -9.58 6.04 5.69
CA ALA A 124 -10.67 7.01 5.80
C ALA A 124 -10.23 8.37 5.25
N THR A 125 -11.06 8.99 4.42
CA THR A 125 -10.80 10.33 3.85
C THR A 125 -10.56 11.38 4.95
N SER A 126 -11.25 11.24 6.08
CA SER A 126 -11.08 12.07 7.28
C SER A 126 -9.65 12.02 7.85
N SER A 127 -9.00 10.87 7.81
CA SER A 127 -7.62 10.69 8.29
C SER A 127 -6.61 11.47 7.45
N LYS A 128 -6.79 11.52 6.13
CA LYS A 128 -5.93 12.31 5.22
C LYS A 128 -6.09 13.80 5.47
N VAL A 129 -7.34 14.26 5.60
CA VAL A 129 -7.65 15.67 5.91
C VAL A 129 -7.08 16.05 7.28
N ALA A 130 -7.25 15.20 8.30
CA ALA A 130 -6.71 15.43 9.63
C ALA A 130 -5.19 15.58 9.62
N ARG A 131 -4.48 14.78 8.84
CA ARG A 131 -3.01 14.86 8.69
C ARG A 131 -2.58 16.18 8.07
N ILE A 132 -3.22 16.61 6.96
CA ILE A 132 -2.92 17.88 6.30
C ILE A 132 -3.21 19.05 7.24
N VAL A 133 -4.38 19.05 7.90
CA VAL A 133 -4.77 20.09 8.85
C VAL A 133 -3.80 20.16 10.03
N SER A 134 -3.39 19.03 10.59
CA SER A 134 -2.40 18.98 11.68
C SER A 134 -1.06 19.56 11.27
N PHE A 135 -0.62 19.27 10.04
CA PHE A 135 0.63 19.79 9.51
C PHE A 135 0.56 21.31 9.33
N VAL A 136 -0.51 21.82 8.72
CA VAL A 136 -0.71 23.26 8.53
C VAL A 136 -0.79 23.98 9.87
N LEU A 137 -1.55 23.45 10.84
CA LEU A 137 -1.67 24.05 12.18
C LEU A 137 -0.33 24.08 12.93
N LEU A 138 0.51 23.08 12.76
CA LEU A 138 1.83 23.03 13.39
C LEU A 138 2.79 24.09 12.82
N GLN A 139 2.66 24.38 11.52
CA GLN A 139 3.54 25.34 10.83
C GLN A 139 3.14 26.82 11.03
N LEU A 140 1.86 27.10 11.29
CA LEU A 140 1.38 28.46 11.52
C LEU A 140 2.16 29.23 12.61
N PRO A 141 2.38 28.68 13.83
CA PRO A 141 3.13 29.39 14.88
C PRO A 141 4.61 29.60 14.50
N ILE A 142 5.22 28.69 13.74
CA ILE A 142 6.61 28.81 13.29
C ILE A 142 6.73 29.99 12.29
N CYS A 143 5.83 30.06 11.33
CA CYS A 143 5.82 31.16 10.35
C CYS A 143 5.51 32.50 11.04
N LEU A 144 4.57 32.53 12.00
CA LEU A 144 4.25 33.73 12.75
C LEU A 144 5.45 34.21 13.59
N PHE A 145 6.13 33.30 14.26
CA PHE A 145 7.34 33.62 15.02
C PHE A 145 8.45 34.18 14.13
N ALA A 146 8.71 33.57 12.98
CA ALA A 146 9.68 34.04 12.01
C ALA A 146 9.32 35.45 11.49
N PHE A 147 8.04 35.71 11.25
CA PHE A 147 7.55 37.03 10.83
C PHE A 147 7.71 38.10 11.91
N ILE A 148 7.42 37.78 13.17
CA ILE A 148 7.62 38.68 14.32
C ILE A 148 9.12 39.00 14.46
N MET A 149 10.01 38.01 14.38
CA MET A 149 11.45 38.25 14.45
C MET A 149 11.95 39.14 13.34
N MET A 150 11.40 39.02 12.14
CA MET A 150 11.72 39.91 11.02
C MET A 150 11.39 41.36 11.30
N ILE A 151 10.28 41.65 12.02
CA ILE A 151 9.85 43.04 12.35
C ILE A 151 10.71 43.64 13.45
N PHE A 152 11.05 42.83 14.48
CA PHE A 152 11.73 43.34 15.68
C PHE A 152 13.26 43.39 15.59
N SER A 153 13.85 42.78 14.56
CA SER A 153 15.31 42.78 14.36
C SER A 153 15.69 43.23 12.94
N PRO A 154 15.59 44.51 12.61
CA PRO A 154 15.71 45.01 11.24
C PRO A 154 17.15 44.91 10.65
N ASP A 155 18.21 44.71 11.47
CA ASP A 155 19.60 44.93 11.06
C ASP A 155 20.47 43.67 10.98
N GLY A 156 19.96 42.57 10.45
CA GLY A 156 20.82 41.37 10.38
C GLY A 156 20.50 40.40 9.25
N ILE A 157 21.55 39.80 8.68
CA ILE A 157 21.51 38.68 7.73
C ILE A 157 20.65 37.52 8.29
N LEU A 158 20.64 37.34 9.60
CA LEU A 158 19.81 36.34 10.29
C LEU A 158 18.31 36.52 10.02
N ASN A 159 17.83 37.75 9.84
CA ASN A 159 16.42 38.04 9.59
C ASN A 159 15.95 37.63 8.20
N LEU A 160 16.87 37.47 7.27
CA LEU A 160 16.58 36.95 5.94
C LEU A 160 16.65 35.40 5.92
N ILE A 161 17.63 34.83 6.64
CA ILE A 161 17.90 33.40 6.63
C ILE A 161 16.84 32.62 7.42
N LEU A 162 16.41 33.08 8.59
CA LEU A 162 15.43 32.39 9.44
C LEU A 162 14.07 32.15 8.78
N PRO A 163 13.40 33.15 8.17
CA PRO A 163 12.17 32.91 7.46
C PRO A 163 12.36 32.04 6.21
N LEU A 164 13.49 32.18 5.50
CA LEU A 164 13.81 31.32 4.36
C LEU A 164 13.97 29.86 4.76
N MET A 165 14.67 29.58 5.86
CA MET A 165 14.81 28.22 6.42
C MET A 165 13.45 27.66 6.87
N ALA A 166 12.60 28.47 7.51
CA ALA A 166 11.25 28.07 7.91
C ALA A 166 10.38 27.70 6.70
N TRP A 167 10.47 28.45 5.62
CA TRP A 167 9.77 28.16 4.37
C TRP A 167 10.28 26.89 3.69
N ILE A 168 11.60 26.68 3.64
CA ILE A 168 12.20 25.45 3.08
C ILE A 168 11.74 24.22 3.87
N LEU A 169 11.80 24.28 5.21
CA LEU A 169 11.32 23.21 6.07
C LEU A 169 9.81 22.95 5.90
N TYR A 170 9.03 24.02 5.70
CA TYR A 170 7.60 23.90 5.39
C TYR A 170 7.36 23.13 4.10
N PHE A 171 8.05 23.49 3.01
CA PHE A 171 7.88 22.80 1.72
C PHE A 171 8.36 21.34 1.77
N ILE A 172 9.48 21.08 2.44
CA ILE A 172 9.99 19.71 2.63
C ILE A 172 8.97 18.87 3.43
N GLY A 173 8.46 19.41 4.54
CA GLY A 173 7.49 18.71 5.36
C GLY A 173 6.15 18.47 4.63
N MET A 174 5.68 19.44 3.85
CA MET A 174 4.50 19.27 3.01
C MET A 174 4.70 18.21 1.93
N PHE A 175 5.85 18.21 1.28
CA PHE A 175 6.22 17.20 0.29
C PHE A 175 6.27 15.78 0.90
N LEU A 176 6.92 15.63 2.05
CA LEU A 176 6.97 14.36 2.77
C LEU A 176 5.59 13.91 3.25
N ALA A 177 4.75 14.83 3.75
CA ALA A 177 3.40 14.51 4.18
C ALA A 177 2.49 14.08 3.01
N CYS A 178 2.65 14.68 1.83
CA CYS A 178 1.93 14.28 0.63
C CYS A 178 2.44 12.94 0.08
N HIS A 179 3.76 12.73 0.07
CA HIS A 179 4.37 11.53 -0.52
C HIS A 179 4.24 10.27 0.37
N SER A 180 4.11 10.44 1.68
CA SER A 180 3.90 9.32 2.63
C SER A 180 2.47 8.74 2.57
N VAL A 181 1.63 9.19 1.66
CA VAL A 181 0.23 8.75 1.47
C VAL A 181 0.08 7.88 0.21
N ASP A 182 1.13 7.82 -0.61
CA ASP A 182 1.23 6.95 -1.78
C ASP A 182 1.95 5.66 -1.45
#